data_404c4f213fe33d3e26e58fdfeac9b1a9
#
_entry.id   404c4f213fe33d3e26e58fdfeac9b1a9
#
_cell.length_a   1.000
_cell.length_b   1.000
_cell.length_c   1.000
_cell.angle_alpha   90.00
_cell.angle_beta   90.00
_cell.angle_gamma   90.00
#
_symmetry.space_group_name_H-M   'P 1'
#
loop_
_entity.id
_entity.type
_entity.pdbx_description
1 polymer ?
#
loop_
_entity_poly.entity_id
_entity_poly.type
_entity_poly.pdbx_seq_one_letter_code
_entity_poly.pdbx_strand_id
1 'polypeptide(L)'
;MSYVGKPMPRVDARDKVMGRAKYAADLCDRNVLTAKILHAEHAHALVKSINVERARAMEGVEAVFTCFDVPKNYFPTAGHPWSTEPEHQDVADRLLLTDHVRFWGDDVAVVVARDELSAVKALREIEVEYEDLPFVLDAQEAMREGAPQLHERFPGNVLGHSSIRTGNYAEAIKEPGLIRVEGWYDTPTVQHCHIENHNCWAYMEGERVTVVTSTQIPHIVRRIVGQALGIDWGRVRIIKPYIGGGFGNKQDAL
;
A
#
# COMPACT_ATOMS: atom_id res chain seq x y z
N MET A 1 -11.15 36.89 17.00
CA MET A 1 -9.67 36.91 16.84
C MET A 1 -9.34 36.28 15.50
N SER A 2 -8.58 36.93 14.64
CA SER A 2 -8.16 36.36 13.36
C SER A 2 -6.81 35.66 13.55
N TYR A 3 -6.72 34.37 13.16
CA TYR A 3 -5.48 33.60 13.15
C TYR A 3 -4.80 33.63 11.78
N VAL A 4 -5.53 34.06 10.76
CA VAL A 4 -5.01 34.17 9.38
C VAL A 4 -3.91 35.23 9.32
N GLY A 5 -2.78 34.91 8.69
CA GLY A 5 -1.62 35.77 8.55
C GLY A 5 -0.72 35.90 9.78
N LYS A 6 -0.95 35.09 10.83
CA LYS A 6 -0.10 35.04 12.03
C LYS A 6 0.70 33.74 12.08
N PRO A 7 2.00 33.78 12.51
CA PRO A 7 2.76 32.57 12.76
C PRO A 7 2.15 31.80 13.94
N MET A 8 1.71 30.57 13.68
CA MET A 8 1.16 29.68 14.70
C MET A 8 2.07 28.45 14.84
N PRO A 9 2.51 28.11 16.06
CA PRO A 9 3.28 26.88 16.27
C PRO A 9 2.37 25.66 15.99
N ARG A 10 2.95 24.64 15.37
CA ARG A 10 2.28 23.35 15.22
C ARG A 10 2.02 22.72 16.59
N VAL A 11 0.86 22.12 16.76
CA VAL A 11 0.45 21.50 18.03
C VAL A 11 1.36 20.34 18.47
N ASP A 12 2.00 19.66 17.51
CA ASP A 12 2.88 18.51 17.71
C ASP A 12 4.38 18.87 17.74
N ALA A 13 4.74 20.11 17.43
CA ALA A 13 6.14 20.52 17.27
C ALA A 13 6.95 20.39 18.56
N ARG A 14 6.36 20.82 19.68
CA ARG A 14 7.07 20.84 20.98
C ARG A 14 7.50 19.45 21.42
N ASP A 15 6.59 18.47 21.37
CA ASP A 15 6.89 17.11 21.79
C ASP A 15 7.93 16.45 20.89
N LYS A 16 7.88 16.75 19.58
CA LYS A 16 8.87 16.25 18.63
C LYS A 16 10.27 16.78 18.93
N VAL A 17 10.43 18.11 19.05
CA VAL A 17 11.76 18.72 19.28
C VAL A 17 12.33 18.41 20.66
N MET A 18 11.48 18.08 21.65
CA MET A 18 11.88 17.69 22.99
C MET A 18 12.09 16.18 23.18
N GLY A 19 11.90 15.37 22.14
CA GLY A 19 12.02 13.92 22.23
C GLY A 19 10.92 13.24 23.06
N ARG A 20 9.78 13.88 23.25
CA ARG A 20 8.63 13.36 24.00
C ARG A 20 7.60 12.65 23.13
N ALA A 21 7.63 12.93 21.84
CA ALA A 21 6.73 12.32 20.88
C ALA A 21 6.90 10.79 20.88
N LYS A 22 5.77 10.07 20.95
CA LYS A 22 5.74 8.60 20.89
C LYS A 22 5.21 8.17 19.53
N TYR A 23 6.00 7.41 18.80
CA TYR A 23 5.71 6.86 17.48
C TYR A 23 5.10 5.46 17.61
N ALA A 24 4.64 4.88 16.50
CA ALA A 24 3.94 3.60 16.55
C ALA A 24 4.77 2.48 17.18
N ALA A 25 6.06 2.41 16.87
CA ALA A 25 6.97 1.43 17.47
C ALA A 25 7.22 1.66 18.97
N ASP A 26 7.19 2.92 19.45
CA ASP A 26 7.37 3.24 20.89
C ASP A 26 6.17 2.81 21.73
N LEU A 27 5.01 2.63 21.12
CA LEU A 27 3.76 2.23 21.77
C LEU A 27 3.52 0.72 21.70
N CYS A 28 4.37 -0.02 20.99
CA CYS A 28 4.24 -1.46 20.83
C CYS A 28 4.46 -2.17 22.18
N ASP A 29 3.60 -3.13 22.49
CA ASP A 29 3.79 -4.00 23.64
C ASP A 29 5.05 -4.86 23.45
N ARG A 30 5.68 -5.25 24.56
CA ARG A 30 6.88 -6.10 24.54
C ARG A 30 6.60 -7.57 24.19
N ASN A 31 5.36 -7.99 24.35
CA ASN A 31 4.92 -9.38 24.16
C ASN A 31 4.14 -9.56 22.85
N VAL A 32 4.53 -8.86 21.80
CA VAL A 32 3.91 -9.01 20.47
C VAL A 32 4.71 -9.98 19.61
N LEU A 33 4.01 -10.64 18.71
CA LEU A 33 4.62 -11.43 17.65
C LEU A 33 5.10 -10.50 16.53
N THR A 34 6.10 -10.95 15.79
CA THR A 34 6.60 -10.24 14.62
C THR A 34 6.08 -10.91 13.35
N ALA A 35 5.46 -10.12 12.47
CA ALA A 35 5.06 -10.58 11.14
C ALA A 35 6.06 -10.07 10.09
N LYS A 36 6.44 -10.94 9.16
CA LYS A 36 7.26 -10.61 7.99
C LYS A 36 6.61 -11.19 6.74
N ILE A 37 6.61 -10.40 5.68
CA ILE A 37 5.95 -10.72 4.42
C ILE A 37 6.98 -11.28 3.43
N LEU A 38 6.59 -12.33 2.71
CA LEU A 38 7.31 -12.83 1.55
C LEU A 38 6.79 -12.12 0.31
N HIS A 39 7.68 -11.37 -0.34
CA HIS A 39 7.40 -10.68 -1.58
C HIS A 39 7.82 -11.53 -2.77
N ALA A 40 7.04 -11.48 -3.85
CA ALA A 40 7.39 -12.13 -5.10
C ALA A 40 8.50 -11.36 -5.84
N GLU A 41 9.44 -12.10 -6.43
CA GLU A 41 10.54 -11.56 -7.25
C GLU A 41 10.28 -11.78 -8.76
N HIS A 42 9.01 -11.59 -9.18
CA HIS A 42 8.54 -11.74 -10.55
C HIS A 42 7.78 -10.49 -10.99
N ALA A 43 7.92 -10.12 -12.26
CA ALA A 43 7.20 -8.98 -12.83
C ALA A 43 5.72 -9.30 -13.09
N HIS A 44 5.43 -10.54 -13.52
CA HIS A 44 4.09 -11.04 -13.76
C HIS A 44 4.10 -12.57 -13.72
N ALA A 45 3.40 -13.17 -12.78
CA ALA A 45 3.39 -14.62 -12.60
C ALA A 45 2.15 -15.11 -11.87
N LEU A 46 1.85 -16.40 -12.03
CA LEU A 46 0.89 -17.12 -11.18
C LEU A 46 1.65 -17.94 -10.13
N VAL A 47 1.17 -17.90 -8.90
CA VAL A 47 1.62 -18.79 -7.84
C VAL A 47 0.93 -20.13 -8.02
N LYS A 48 1.68 -21.17 -8.36
CA LYS A 48 1.14 -22.54 -8.58
C LYS A 48 1.02 -23.31 -7.27
N SER A 49 2.05 -23.21 -6.45
CA SER A 49 2.10 -23.86 -5.14
C SER A 49 3.03 -23.13 -4.18
N ILE A 50 2.77 -23.26 -2.89
CA ILE A 50 3.64 -22.75 -1.82
C ILE A 50 3.84 -23.87 -0.80
N ASN A 51 5.10 -24.29 -0.60
CA ASN A 51 5.47 -25.22 0.44
C ASN A 51 5.98 -24.48 1.67
N VAL A 52 5.28 -24.60 2.77
CA VAL A 52 5.58 -23.90 4.05
C VAL A 52 5.96 -24.84 5.18
N GLU A 53 6.05 -26.15 4.94
CA GLU A 53 6.26 -27.17 5.97
C GLU A 53 7.54 -26.93 6.78
N ARG A 54 8.66 -26.61 6.09
CA ARG A 54 9.93 -26.32 6.74
C ARG A 54 9.87 -25.05 7.58
N ALA A 55 9.23 -24.01 7.06
CA ALA A 55 9.03 -22.75 7.78
C ALA A 55 8.17 -22.93 9.03
N ARG A 56 7.07 -23.69 8.93
CA ARG A 56 6.17 -23.99 10.05
C ARG A 56 6.84 -24.81 11.16
N ALA A 57 7.79 -25.68 10.80
CA ALA A 57 8.50 -26.54 11.75
C ALA A 57 9.63 -25.81 12.51
N MET A 58 9.97 -24.59 12.14
CA MET A 58 11.04 -23.83 12.79
C MET A 58 10.66 -23.38 14.19
N GLU A 59 11.62 -23.46 15.10
CA GLU A 59 11.44 -22.95 16.46
C GLU A 59 11.20 -21.43 16.46
N GLY A 60 10.17 -21.00 17.20
CA GLY A 60 9.79 -19.58 17.30
C GLY A 60 8.78 -19.12 16.24
N VAL A 61 8.43 -19.95 15.27
CA VAL A 61 7.36 -19.68 14.32
C VAL A 61 6.02 -20.08 14.94
N GLU A 62 5.07 -19.13 14.96
CA GLU A 62 3.73 -19.32 15.50
C GLU A 62 2.69 -19.61 14.40
N ALA A 63 2.84 -18.97 13.23
CA ALA A 63 1.97 -19.20 12.08
C ALA A 63 2.66 -18.83 10.77
N VAL A 64 2.22 -19.48 9.69
CA VAL A 64 2.56 -19.11 8.31
C VAL A 64 1.26 -19.11 7.51
N PHE A 65 0.93 -17.98 6.89
CA PHE A 65 -0.22 -17.84 6.00
C PHE A 65 0.26 -17.59 4.58
N THR A 66 -0.47 -18.14 3.62
CA THR A 66 -0.19 -17.98 2.18
C THR A 66 -1.39 -17.32 1.50
N CYS A 67 -1.24 -16.95 0.23
CA CYS A 67 -2.34 -16.44 -0.59
C CYS A 67 -3.53 -17.43 -0.72
N PHE A 68 -3.36 -18.70 -0.31
CA PHE A 68 -4.41 -19.71 -0.29
C PHE A 68 -5.16 -19.80 1.05
N ASP A 69 -4.62 -19.18 2.12
CA ASP A 69 -5.15 -19.29 3.48
C ASP A 69 -5.93 -18.03 3.93
N VAL A 70 -5.82 -16.93 3.20
CA VAL A 70 -6.39 -15.62 3.59
C VAL A 70 -7.63 -15.26 2.77
N PRO A 71 -8.49 -14.34 3.29
CA PRO A 71 -9.64 -13.86 2.52
C PRO A 71 -9.23 -13.20 1.20
N LYS A 72 -9.92 -13.55 0.10
CA LYS A 72 -9.73 -12.95 -1.23
C LYS A 72 -10.66 -11.76 -1.46
N ASN A 73 -10.65 -10.80 -0.54
CA ASN A 73 -11.39 -9.55 -0.66
C ASN A 73 -10.51 -8.49 -1.29
N TYR A 74 -10.94 -7.97 -2.44
CA TYR A 74 -10.25 -6.84 -3.07
C TYR A 74 -10.45 -5.55 -2.28
N PHE A 75 -9.39 -4.78 -2.14
CA PHE A 75 -9.40 -3.46 -1.54
C PHE A 75 -8.51 -2.49 -2.33
N PRO A 76 -8.76 -1.17 -2.26
CA PRO A 76 -7.88 -0.16 -2.84
C PRO A 76 -6.74 0.18 -1.89
N THR A 77 -5.58 0.50 -2.43
CA THR A 77 -4.47 1.10 -1.65
C THR A 77 -4.60 2.61 -1.54
N ALA A 78 -5.22 3.24 -2.53
CA ALA A 78 -5.32 4.69 -2.63
C ALA A 78 -6.07 5.34 -1.47
N GLY A 79 -5.63 6.53 -1.11
CA GLY A 79 -6.05 7.27 0.07
C GLY A 79 -7.14 8.29 -0.13
N HIS A 80 -8.15 8.05 -0.98
CA HIS A 80 -9.25 8.98 -1.17
C HIS A 80 -10.42 8.74 -0.19
N PRO A 81 -11.21 9.77 0.15
CA PRO A 81 -12.44 9.60 0.91
C PRO A 81 -13.40 8.64 0.21
N TRP A 82 -14.16 7.91 1.01
CA TRP A 82 -15.21 7.06 0.47
C TRP A 82 -16.26 7.89 -0.29
N SER A 83 -16.68 7.41 -1.47
CA SER A 83 -17.79 7.95 -2.24
C SER A 83 -18.85 6.87 -2.46
N THR A 84 -20.12 7.28 -2.50
CA THR A 84 -21.22 6.44 -2.94
C THR A 84 -21.32 6.38 -4.48
N GLU A 85 -20.67 7.31 -5.17
CA GLU A 85 -20.64 7.37 -6.63
C GLU A 85 -19.52 6.45 -7.14
N PRO A 86 -19.81 5.41 -7.92
CA PRO A 86 -18.83 4.41 -8.35
C PRO A 86 -17.62 5.02 -9.08
N GLU A 87 -17.84 6.06 -9.88
CA GLU A 87 -16.79 6.76 -10.64
C GLU A 87 -15.81 7.55 -9.77
N HIS A 88 -16.19 7.84 -8.52
CA HIS A 88 -15.34 8.51 -7.53
C HIS A 88 -14.77 7.55 -6.48
N GLN A 89 -15.02 6.25 -6.62
CA GLN A 89 -14.45 5.26 -5.71
C GLN A 89 -13.04 4.88 -6.15
N ASP A 90 -12.18 4.62 -5.16
CA ASP A 90 -10.88 4.03 -5.43
C ASP A 90 -11.01 2.64 -6.04
N VAL A 91 -10.15 2.32 -6.99
CA VAL A 91 -10.13 1.00 -7.60
C VAL A 91 -9.62 -0.04 -6.61
N ALA A 92 -10.45 -1.04 -6.33
CA ALA A 92 -10.10 -2.18 -5.49
C ALA A 92 -9.35 -3.24 -6.34
N ASP A 93 -8.03 -3.17 -6.36
CA ASP A 93 -7.14 -3.99 -7.20
C ASP A 93 -6.12 -4.81 -6.40
N ARG A 94 -6.11 -4.68 -5.08
CA ARG A 94 -5.19 -5.37 -4.17
C ARG A 94 -5.89 -6.45 -3.35
N LEU A 95 -5.13 -7.49 -3.01
CA LEU A 95 -5.48 -8.52 -2.04
C LEU A 95 -4.48 -8.48 -0.87
N LEU A 96 -4.85 -9.09 0.28
CA LEU A 96 -3.92 -9.24 1.41
C LEU A 96 -2.67 -10.00 1.02
N LEU A 97 -2.85 -11.15 0.37
CA LEU A 97 -1.82 -11.95 -0.27
C LEU A 97 -2.38 -12.39 -1.62
N THR A 98 -1.56 -12.37 -2.66
CA THR A 98 -2.01 -12.66 -4.03
C THR A 98 -1.43 -13.96 -4.58
N ASP A 99 -2.24 -14.71 -5.31
CA ASP A 99 -1.81 -15.82 -6.16
C ASP A 99 -1.54 -15.39 -7.61
N HIS A 100 -1.79 -14.11 -7.94
CA HIS A 100 -1.49 -13.54 -9.23
C HIS A 100 -0.59 -12.30 -9.05
N VAL A 101 0.71 -12.52 -9.17
CA VAL A 101 1.76 -11.49 -9.06
C VAL A 101 1.70 -10.60 -10.29
N ARG A 102 1.62 -9.28 -10.09
CA ARG A 102 1.52 -8.27 -11.16
C ARG A 102 2.64 -7.25 -11.14
N PHE A 103 3.47 -7.27 -10.13
CA PHE A 103 4.67 -6.44 -10.04
C PHE A 103 5.69 -7.08 -9.09
N TRP A 104 6.96 -6.69 -9.23
CA TRP A 104 8.02 -7.08 -8.32
C TRP A 104 7.75 -6.55 -6.91
N GLY A 105 7.58 -7.42 -5.96
CA GLY A 105 7.27 -7.06 -4.58
C GLY A 105 5.82 -7.31 -4.16
N ASP A 106 5.01 -7.97 -4.99
CA ASP A 106 3.66 -8.40 -4.61
C ASP A 106 3.69 -9.40 -3.45
N ASP A 107 2.74 -9.34 -2.53
CA ASP A 107 2.72 -10.10 -1.28
C ASP A 107 2.12 -11.50 -1.50
N VAL A 108 2.87 -12.57 -1.19
CA VAL A 108 2.43 -13.96 -1.46
C VAL A 108 2.28 -14.82 -0.21
N ALA A 109 3.03 -14.53 0.85
CA ALA A 109 2.93 -15.23 2.13
C ALA A 109 3.35 -14.32 3.29
N VAL A 110 3.00 -14.70 4.52
CA VAL A 110 3.43 -14.02 5.75
C VAL A 110 3.81 -15.04 6.81
N VAL A 111 4.93 -14.80 7.47
CA VAL A 111 5.37 -15.56 8.65
C VAL A 111 5.12 -14.72 9.89
N VAL A 112 4.54 -15.34 10.91
CA VAL A 112 4.35 -14.77 12.25
C VAL A 112 5.22 -15.56 13.23
N ALA A 113 6.13 -14.89 13.93
CA ALA A 113 7.08 -15.53 14.84
C ALA A 113 7.27 -14.72 16.12
N ARG A 114 7.93 -15.32 17.12
CA ARG A 114 8.22 -14.68 18.43
C ARG A 114 9.16 -13.48 18.31
N ASP A 115 10.00 -13.44 17.30
CA ASP A 115 10.96 -12.37 17.05
C ASP A 115 11.26 -12.21 15.56
N GLU A 116 11.89 -11.09 15.22
CA GLU A 116 12.20 -10.74 13.83
C GLU A 116 13.18 -11.72 13.17
N LEU A 117 14.18 -12.20 13.92
CA LEU A 117 15.19 -13.11 13.38
C LEU A 117 14.57 -14.45 12.99
N SER A 118 13.70 -14.99 13.85
CA SER A 118 12.94 -16.22 13.58
C SER A 118 12.03 -16.06 12.37
N ALA A 119 11.31 -14.92 12.26
CA ALA A 119 10.46 -14.64 11.11
C ALA A 119 11.25 -14.57 9.79
N VAL A 120 12.38 -13.85 9.78
CA VAL A 120 13.23 -13.71 8.57
C VAL A 120 13.87 -15.03 8.16
N LYS A 121 14.31 -15.85 9.13
CA LYS A 121 14.84 -17.19 8.82
C LYS A 121 13.77 -18.08 8.20
N ALA A 122 12.57 -18.07 8.77
CA ALA A 122 11.46 -18.89 8.29
C ALA A 122 10.98 -18.49 6.89
N LEU A 123 11.00 -17.19 6.54
CA LEU A 123 10.71 -16.74 5.18
C LEU A 123 11.60 -17.42 4.12
N ARG A 124 12.88 -17.67 4.45
CA ARG A 124 13.84 -18.30 3.53
C ARG A 124 13.60 -19.80 3.32
N GLU A 125 12.80 -20.42 4.20
CA GLU A 125 12.43 -21.83 4.11
C GLU A 125 11.09 -22.04 3.38
N ILE A 126 10.44 -20.96 2.91
CA ILE A 126 9.24 -21.03 2.08
C ILE A 126 9.68 -21.23 0.63
N GLU A 127 9.16 -22.28 0.00
CA GLU A 127 9.39 -22.58 -1.41
C GLU A 127 8.14 -22.24 -2.20
N VAL A 128 8.25 -21.37 -3.21
CA VAL A 128 7.14 -20.97 -4.07
C VAL A 128 7.42 -21.39 -5.50
N GLU A 129 6.46 -22.08 -6.10
CA GLU A 129 6.48 -22.42 -7.52
C GLU A 129 5.68 -21.37 -8.30
N TYR A 130 6.35 -20.71 -9.24
CA TYR A 130 5.75 -19.69 -10.10
C TYR A 130 5.63 -20.18 -11.55
N GLU A 131 4.59 -19.73 -12.22
CA GLU A 131 4.44 -19.77 -13.66
C GLU A 131 4.56 -18.34 -14.20
N ASP A 132 5.68 -18.03 -14.86
CA ASP A 132 5.91 -16.71 -15.44
C ASP A 132 4.92 -16.42 -16.57
N LEU A 133 4.39 -15.22 -16.56
CA LEU A 133 3.48 -14.69 -17.57
C LEU A 133 4.16 -13.59 -18.41
N PRO A 134 3.71 -13.35 -19.63
CA PRO A 134 4.15 -12.18 -20.39
C PRO A 134 3.96 -10.90 -19.58
N PHE A 135 4.98 -10.04 -19.56
CA PHE A 135 4.96 -8.80 -18.79
C PHE A 135 5.32 -7.58 -19.65
N VAL A 136 5.02 -6.40 -19.13
CA VAL A 136 5.38 -5.11 -19.72
C VAL A 136 5.81 -4.19 -18.58
N LEU A 137 6.90 -3.44 -18.79
CA LEU A 137 7.47 -2.55 -17.77
C LEU A 137 7.36 -1.06 -18.10
N ASP A 138 7.01 -0.75 -19.34
CA ASP A 138 6.83 0.61 -19.84
C ASP A 138 5.36 0.94 -20.02
N ALA A 139 4.91 2.10 -19.51
CA ALA A 139 3.51 2.50 -19.54
C ALA A 139 2.99 2.76 -20.98
N GLN A 140 3.82 3.26 -21.88
CA GLN A 140 3.43 3.51 -23.26
C GLN A 140 3.35 2.20 -24.05
N GLU A 141 4.27 1.27 -23.77
CA GLU A 141 4.22 -0.08 -24.34
C GLU A 141 3.01 -0.87 -23.83
N ALA A 142 2.65 -0.68 -22.55
CA ALA A 142 1.49 -1.32 -21.94
C ALA A 142 0.15 -0.96 -22.62
N MET A 143 0.05 0.24 -23.22
CA MET A 143 -1.14 0.71 -23.93
C MET A 143 -1.17 0.32 -25.41
N ARG A 144 -0.12 -0.31 -25.94
CA ARG A 144 -0.12 -0.75 -27.36
C ARG A 144 -1.07 -1.92 -27.58
N GLU A 145 -1.62 -2.00 -28.77
CA GLU A 145 -2.41 -3.15 -29.18
C GLU A 145 -1.59 -4.45 -29.09
N GLY A 146 -2.16 -5.48 -28.44
CA GLY A 146 -1.50 -6.76 -28.22
C GLY A 146 -0.53 -6.81 -27.03
N ALA A 147 -0.40 -5.72 -26.25
CA ALA A 147 0.39 -5.75 -25.03
C ALA A 147 -0.18 -6.75 -23.99
N PRO A 148 0.67 -7.35 -23.13
CA PRO A 148 0.22 -8.19 -22.04
C PRO A 148 -0.79 -7.47 -21.15
N GLN A 149 -1.95 -8.10 -20.90
CA GLN A 149 -3.00 -7.55 -20.05
C GLN A 149 -2.67 -7.87 -18.57
N LEU A 150 -2.45 -6.86 -17.75
CA LEU A 150 -2.09 -7.04 -16.33
C LEU A 150 -3.31 -7.24 -15.42
N HIS A 151 -4.38 -6.50 -15.66
CA HIS A 151 -5.64 -6.63 -14.94
C HIS A 151 -6.79 -6.85 -15.93
N GLU A 152 -7.48 -7.96 -15.84
CA GLU A 152 -8.58 -8.33 -16.74
C GLU A 152 -9.69 -7.27 -16.81
N ARG A 153 -9.92 -6.54 -15.70
CA ARG A 153 -10.94 -5.50 -15.60
C ARG A 153 -10.58 -4.17 -16.28
N PHE A 154 -9.32 -3.98 -16.69
CA PHE A 154 -8.82 -2.73 -17.26
C PHE A 154 -8.27 -2.91 -18.68
N PRO A 155 -9.14 -2.98 -19.70
CA PRO A 155 -8.72 -3.19 -21.07
C PRO A 155 -7.66 -2.18 -21.52
N GLY A 156 -6.61 -2.67 -22.21
CA GLY A 156 -5.48 -1.86 -22.63
C GLY A 156 -4.62 -1.33 -21.49
N ASN A 157 -4.69 -1.94 -20.29
CA ASN A 157 -3.97 -1.52 -19.09
C ASN A 157 -4.25 -0.08 -18.62
N VAL A 158 -5.40 0.49 -19.03
CA VAL A 158 -5.80 1.85 -18.64
C VAL A 158 -6.70 1.78 -17.41
N LEU A 159 -6.17 2.15 -16.26
CA LEU A 159 -6.89 2.16 -14.98
C LEU A 159 -7.93 3.27 -14.89
N GLY A 160 -7.62 4.44 -15.42
CA GLY A 160 -8.50 5.59 -15.39
C GLY A 160 -8.05 6.69 -16.34
N HIS A 161 -8.97 7.56 -16.68
CA HIS A 161 -8.71 8.74 -17.50
C HIS A 161 -9.39 9.94 -16.86
N SER A 162 -8.64 11.03 -16.72
CA SER A 162 -9.21 12.30 -16.29
C SER A 162 -8.77 13.43 -17.24
N SER A 163 -9.64 14.40 -17.46
CA SER A 163 -9.31 15.57 -18.25
C SER A 163 -9.90 16.84 -17.62
N ILE A 164 -9.10 17.89 -17.62
CA ILE A 164 -9.55 19.23 -17.24
C ILE A 164 -9.42 20.12 -18.47
N ARG A 165 -10.50 20.79 -18.85
CA ARG A 165 -10.52 21.71 -19.98
C ARG A 165 -10.91 23.08 -19.51
N THR A 166 -10.05 24.09 -19.79
CA THR A 166 -10.32 25.50 -19.51
C THR A 166 -10.01 26.31 -20.76
N GLY A 167 -10.95 27.15 -21.18
CA GLY A 167 -10.85 27.92 -22.43
C GLY A 167 -11.00 27.05 -23.69
N ASN A 168 -10.55 27.59 -24.81
CA ASN A 168 -10.60 26.93 -26.12
C ASN A 168 -9.20 26.78 -26.72
N TYR A 169 -8.43 25.82 -26.22
CA TYR A 169 -7.07 25.53 -26.68
C TYR A 169 -7.00 25.28 -28.20
N ALA A 170 -7.98 24.52 -28.72
CA ALA A 170 -8.00 24.12 -30.12
C ALA A 170 -8.11 25.32 -31.10
N GLU A 171 -8.72 26.42 -30.70
CA GLU A 171 -8.76 27.66 -31.50
C GLU A 171 -7.57 28.54 -31.17
N ALA A 172 -7.21 28.70 -29.90
CA ALA A 172 -6.09 29.55 -29.51
C ALA A 172 -4.76 29.15 -30.18
N ILE A 173 -4.51 27.83 -30.32
CA ILE A 173 -3.25 27.34 -30.94
C ILE A 173 -3.15 27.63 -32.44
N LYS A 174 -4.23 28.06 -33.09
CA LYS A 174 -4.26 28.44 -34.52
C LYS A 174 -3.95 29.92 -34.75
N GLU A 175 -3.84 30.74 -33.67
CA GLU A 175 -3.59 32.16 -33.81
C GLU A 175 -2.23 32.43 -34.46
N PRO A 176 -2.17 33.35 -35.48
CA PRO A 176 -0.91 33.71 -36.11
C PRO A 176 0.08 34.32 -35.13
N GLY A 177 1.36 33.99 -35.29
CA GLY A 177 2.44 34.57 -34.49
C GLY A 177 2.74 33.88 -33.17
N LEU A 178 2.05 32.78 -32.83
CA LEU A 178 2.38 31.95 -31.68
C LEU A 178 3.75 31.27 -31.85
N ILE A 179 4.55 31.32 -30.82
CA ILE A 179 5.77 30.51 -30.70
C ILE A 179 5.37 29.20 -30.00
N ARG A 180 5.48 28.08 -30.71
CA ARG A 180 5.20 26.74 -30.16
C ARG A 180 6.51 26.11 -29.67
N VAL A 181 6.51 25.65 -28.43
CA VAL A 181 7.62 24.89 -27.83
C VAL A 181 7.05 23.58 -27.33
N GLU A 182 7.69 22.48 -27.67
CA GLU A 182 7.34 21.13 -27.20
C GLU A 182 8.57 20.49 -26.55
N GLY A 183 8.36 19.69 -25.51
CA GLY A 183 9.43 18.97 -24.82
C GLY A 183 8.91 17.74 -24.10
N TRP A 184 9.77 16.76 -23.94
CA TRP A 184 9.54 15.59 -23.11
C TRP A 184 10.35 15.75 -21.82
N TYR A 185 9.74 15.41 -20.71
CA TYR A 185 10.34 15.53 -19.39
C TYR A 185 10.08 14.26 -18.59
N ASP A 186 11.16 13.63 -18.14
CA ASP A 186 11.09 12.41 -17.33
C ASP A 186 11.67 12.70 -15.94
N THR A 187 11.05 12.12 -14.92
CA THR A 187 11.56 12.16 -13.55
C THR A 187 11.82 10.74 -13.08
N PRO A 188 12.96 10.46 -12.44
CA PRO A 188 13.24 9.15 -11.89
C PRO A 188 12.28 8.84 -10.72
N THR A 189 11.95 7.56 -10.57
CA THR A 189 11.29 7.08 -9.35
C THR A 189 12.26 7.18 -8.19
N VAL A 190 11.87 7.87 -7.12
CA VAL A 190 12.69 8.03 -5.92
C VAL A 190 11.93 7.61 -4.67
N GLN A 191 12.63 6.98 -3.72
CA GLN A 191 12.07 6.66 -2.41
C GLN A 191 11.95 7.94 -1.56
N HIS A 192 10.86 8.07 -0.82
CA HIS A 192 10.57 9.22 0.05
C HIS A 192 11.56 9.35 1.21
N CYS A 193 12.21 8.28 1.62
CA CYS A 193 13.25 8.23 2.65
C CYS A 193 12.87 8.93 3.97
N HIS A 194 11.62 8.77 4.41
CA HIS A 194 11.21 9.23 5.73
C HIS A 194 11.92 8.42 6.82
N ILE A 195 12.34 9.09 7.91
CA ILE A 195 13.16 8.48 8.97
C ILE A 195 12.40 7.35 9.68
N GLU A 196 11.11 7.56 10.00
CA GLU A 196 10.25 6.50 10.51
C GLU A 196 9.79 5.61 9.37
N ASN A 197 10.23 4.36 9.30
CA ASN A 197 9.76 3.38 8.34
C ASN A 197 8.26 3.07 8.52
N HIS A 198 7.63 2.43 7.53
CA HIS A 198 6.29 1.88 7.70
C HIS A 198 6.31 0.86 8.83
N ASN A 199 5.43 1.04 9.78
CA ASN A 199 5.26 0.11 10.88
C ASN A 199 3.84 0.17 11.42
N CYS A 200 3.36 -0.98 11.85
CA CYS A 200 2.11 -1.11 12.57
C CYS A 200 2.19 -2.29 13.54
N TRP A 201 1.30 -2.29 14.51
CA TRP A 201 1.01 -3.45 15.33
C TRP A 201 -0.48 -3.48 15.63
N ALA A 202 -1.00 -4.67 15.89
CA ALA A 202 -2.43 -4.88 16.05
C ALA A 202 -2.74 -5.81 17.21
N TYR A 203 -3.92 -5.63 17.79
CA TYR A 203 -4.45 -6.48 18.85
C TYR A 203 -5.97 -6.50 18.82
N MET A 204 -6.54 -7.50 19.49
CA MET A 204 -7.98 -7.60 19.67
C MET A 204 -8.41 -6.92 20.98
N GLU A 205 -9.42 -6.07 20.91
CA GLU A 205 -10.10 -5.46 22.05
C GLU A 205 -11.55 -5.94 22.05
N GLY A 206 -11.84 -7.04 22.73
CA GLY A 206 -13.08 -7.77 22.55
C GLY A 206 -13.22 -8.27 21.10
N GLU A 207 -14.30 -7.86 20.43
CA GLU A 207 -14.51 -8.20 19.00
C GLU A 207 -13.95 -7.16 18.02
N ARG A 208 -13.24 -6.15 18.51
CA ARG A 208 -12.69 -5.07 17.70
C ARG A 208 -11.22 -5.31 17.40
N VAL A 209 -10.86 -5.21 16.12
CA VAL A 209 -9.46 -5.14 15.68
C VAL A 209 -8.95 -3.72 15.91
N THR A 210 -7.93 -3.56 16.75
CA THR A 210 -7.25 -2.27 16.96
C THR A 210 -5.89 -2.32 16.31
N VAL A 211 -5.61 -1.35 15.43
CA VAL A 211 -4.33 -1.21 14.71
C VAL A 211 -3.71 0.14 15.07
N VAL A 212 -2.49 0.10 15.60
CA VAL A 212 -1.65 1.27 15.84
C VAL A 212 -0.67 1.37 14.69
N THR A 213 -0.72 2.45 13.91
CA THR A 213 0.05 2.54 12.67
C THR A 213 0.54 3.95 12.37
N SER A 214 1.72 4.05 11.76
CA SER A 214 2.29 5.30 11.25
C SER A 214 1.66 5.65 9.90
N THR A 215 0.42 6.14 9.90
CA THR A 215 -0.33 6.51 8.70
C THR A 215 -0.66 8.00 8.65
N GLN A 216 -0.80 8.55 7.43
CA GLN A 216 -1.34 9.89 7.21
C GLN A 216 -2.88 9.91 7.18
N ILE A 217 -3.52 8.75 6.97
CA ILE A 217 -4.94 8.61 6.59
C ILE A 217 -5.72 7.60 7.47
N PRO A 218 -5.79 7.77 8.80
CA PRO A 218 -6.32 6.74 9.70
C PRO A 218 -7.76 6.30 9.38
N HIS A 219 -8.61 7.21 8.88
CA HIS A 219 -10.00 6.88 8.55
C HIS A 219 -10.10 5.98 7.31
N ILE A 220 -9.21 6.18 6.34
CA ILE A 220 -9.16 5.37 5.12
C ILE A 220 -8.56 4.01 5.43
N VAL A 221 -7.48 3.93 6.22
CA VAL A 221 -6.92 2.66 6.72
C VAL A 221 -7.98 1.83 7.44
N ARG A 222 -8.86 2.47 8.25
CA ARG A 222 -9.99 1.76 8.89
C ARG A 222 -10.90 1.08 7.88
N ARG A 223 -11.28 1.80 6.82
CA ARG A 223 -12.10 1.27 5.72
C ARG A 223 -11.40 0.09 5.04
N ILE A 224 -10.15 0.30 4.64
CA ILE A 224 -9.38 -0.68 3.88
C ILE A 224 -9.16 -1.97 4.68
N VAL A 225 -8.80 -1.87 5.96
CA VAL A 225 -8.67 -3.06 6.84
C VAL A 225 -10.00 -3.80 6.94
N GLY A 226 -11.12 -3.08 7.09
CA GLY A 226 -12.45 -3.70 7.09
C GLY A 226 -12.78 -4.40 5.79
N GLN A 227 -12.49 -3.77 4.64
CA GLN A 227 -12.69 -4.37 3.31
C GLN A 227 -11.83 -5.61 3.10
N ALA A 228 -10.53 -5.53 3.40
CA ALA A 228 -9.58 -6.62 3.24
C ALA A 228 -9.96 -7.86 4.08
N LEU A 229 -10.39 -7.64 5.32
CA LEU A 229 -10.82 -8.70 6.23
C LEU A 229 -12.29 -9.14 6.04
N GLY A 230 -13.08 -8.42 5.26
CA GLY A 230 -14.51 -8.68 5.09
C GLY A 230 -15.35 -8.45 6.35
N ILE A 231 -14.94 -7.48 7.19
CA ILE A 231 -15.64 -7.15 8.45
C ILE A 231 -16.17 -5.71 8.41
N ASP A 232 -17.17 -5.44 9.27
CA ASP A 232 -17.72 -4.09 9.42
C ASP A 232 -16.64 -3.11 9.92
N TRP A 233 -16.60 -1.91 9.34
CA TRP A 233 -15.64 -0.86 9.71
C TRP A 233 -15.79 -0.40 11.16
N GLY A 234 -16.98 -0.55 11.74
CA GLY A 234 -17.24 -0.30 13.16
C GLY A 234 -16.46 -1.22 14.10
N ARG A 235 -16.05 -2.40 13.59
CA ARG A 235 -15.20 -3.36 14.30
C ARG A 235 -13.70 -3.10 14.12
N VAL A 236 -13.31 -2.03 13.40
CA VAL A 236 -11.91 -1.65 13.21
C VAL A 236 -11.66 -0.31 13.90
N ARG A 237 -10.63 -0.25 14.72
CA ARG A 237 -10.11 0.96 15.36
C ARG A 237 -8.70 1.23 14.88
N ILE A 238 -8.44 2.44 14.39
CA ILE A 238 -7.10 2.88 14.01
C ILE A 238 -6.61 3.92 15.02
N ILE A 239 -5.44 3.70 15.57
CA ILE A 239 -4.72 4.65 16.42
C ILE A 239 -3.55 5.18 15.60
N LYS A 240 -3.59 6.49 15.35
CA LYS A 240 -2.50 7.21 14.67
C LYS A 240 -1.73 8.03 15.72
N PRO A 241 -0.53 7.58 16.15
CA PRO A 241 0.34 8.35 17.01
C PRO A 241 1.05 9.48 16.24
N TYR A 242 2.12 10.03 16.81
CA TYR A 242 3.01 10.90 16.04
C TYR A 242 3.57 10.17 14.83
N ILE A 243 3.84 10.91 13.75
CA ILE A 243 4.37 10.37 12.50
C ILE A 243 5.74 11.00 12.21
N GLY A 244 6.71 10.15 11.88
CA GLY A 244 8.11 10.51 11.64
C GLY A 244 8.44 10.75 10.17
N GLY A 245 7.55 11.47 9.48
CA GLY A 245 7.60 11.74 8.05
C GLY A 245 6.70 10.82 7.26
N GLY A 246 6.20 11.28 6.14
CA GLY A 246 5.32 10.51 5.27
C GLY A 246 5.47 10.91 3.81
N PHE A 247 5.48 12.22 3.52
CA PHE A 247 5.67 12.79 2.17
C PHE A 247 4.76 12.18 1.09
N GLY A 248 3.57 11.71 1.49
CA GLY A 248 2.65 10.98 0.63
C GLY A 248 2.77 9.46 0.72
N ASN A 249 3.93 8.89 1.07
CA ASN A 249 4.15 7.45 1.10
C ASN A 249 3.38 6.69 2.21
N LYS A 250 2.83 7.39 3.20
CA LYS A 250 1.96 6.82 4.24
C LYS A 250 0.49 7.20 4.02
N GLN A 251 0.11 7.45 2.77
CA GLN A 251 -1.27 7.63 2.33
C GLN A 251 -1.88 6.35 1.74
N ASP A 252 -1.11 5.29 1.65
CA ASP A 252 -1.59 3.96 1.30
C ASP A 252 -1.75 3.11 2.55
N ALA A 253 -2.63 2.13 2.52
CA ALA A 253 -2.74 1.10 3.53
C ALA A 253 -1.86 -0.08 3.11
N LEU A 254 -0.62 -0.03 3.52
CA LEU A 254 0.39 -1.05 3.30
C LEU A 254 0.57 -1.88 4.56
#